data_c6939739064fa869e2e469b174103cf2
#
_entry.id   c6939739064fa869e2e469b174103cf2
#
_cell.length_a   1.000
_cell.length_b   1.000
_cell.length_c   1.000
_cell.angle_alpha   90.00
_cell.angle_beta   90.00
_cell.angle_gamma   90.00
#
_symmetry.space_group_name_H-M   'P 1'
#
loop_
_entity.id
_entity.type
_entity.pdbx_description
1 polymer ?
#
loop_
_entity_poly.entity_id
_entity_poly.type
_entity_poly.pdbx_seq_one_letter_code
_entity_poly.pdbx_strand_id
1 'polypeptide(L)'
;RQRQMRIRDRGILHHPEGVDLMPADIQLSGMEVSLVNAMSRETILRQYLDTLKGQYSHILIDCQPSLGMLTVNALAAANRVIIPVQAEYLPAKGLEQLLQTVNKVKRQINPKLQIDGILLTMVDNRTNFAKEIAALLRETYGSKIKVFGTEIPHSVRAKEISAEGKSIFAHDPNGKVAEGYKNLTKEVIKLEKQREKSRTGSIR
;
A
#
# COMPACT_ATOMS: atom_id res chain seq x y z
N ARG A 1 30.50 -11.26 5.99
CA ARG A 1 29.11 -11.23 6.51
C ARG A 1 28.85 -9.98 7.37
N GLN A 2 29.70 -9.61 8.35
CA GLN A 2 29.48 -8.41 9.19
C GLN A 2 29.52 -7.08 8.41
N ARG A 3 30.32 -6.95 7.35
CA ARG A 3 30.40 -5.73 6.52
C ARG A 3 29.15 -5.53 5.65
N GLN A 4 28.52 -6.60 5.17
CA GLN A 4 27.26 -6.57 4.45
C GLN A 4 26.07 -6.27 5.37
N MET A 5 26.07 -6.74 6.62
CA MET A 5 25.07 -6.37 7.64
C MET A 5 25.10 -4.86 7.93
N ARG A 6 26.28 -4.25 8.12
CA ARG A 6 26.40 -2.80 8.39
C ARG A 6 25.92 -1.90 7.23
N ILE A 7 26.00 -2.36 5.98
CA ILE A 7 25.51 -1.59 4.83
C ILE A 7 23.96 -1.66 4.77
N ARG A 8 23.35 -2.78 5.15
CA ARG A 8 21.89 -2.97 5.20
C ARG A 8 21.24 -2.12 6.29
N ASP A 9 21.85 -2.01 7.48
CA ASP A 9 21.33 -1.21 8.59
C ASP A 9 21.43 0.30 8.36
N ARG A 10 22.34 0.77 7.49
CA ARG A 10 22.53 2.20 7.24
C ARG A 10 21.39 2.87 6.45
N GLY A 11 20.53 2.09 5.80
CA GLY A 11 19.38 2.61 5.05
C GLY A 11 18.09 2.65 5.85
N ILE A 12 18.07 2.07 7.06
CA ILE A 12 16.88 2.04 7.90
C ILE A 12 16.98 3.12 8.97
N LEU A 13 16.00 4.00 9.01
CA LEU A 13 15.87 5.07 9.99
C LEU A 13 14.85 4.67 11.05
N HIS A 14 15.23 4.75 12.32
CA HIS A 14 14.32 4.49 13.45
C HIS A 14 13.57 5.77 13.80
N HIS A 15 12.25 5.74 13.66
CA HIS A 15 11.41 6.88 14.00
C HIS A 15 10.94 6.82 15.46
N PRO A 16 10.88 7.95 16.20
CA PRO A 16 10.46 7.99 17.61
C PRO A 16 9.05 7.43 17.86
N GLU A 17 8.18 7.42 16.86
CA GLU A 17 6.82 6.86 16.95
C GLU A 17 6.80 5.31 16.82
N GLY A 18 7.95 4.64 16.88
CA GLY A 18 8.04 3.16 16.93
C GLY A 18 7.91 2.47 15.59
N VAL A 19 8.19 3.16 14.49
CA VAL A 19 8.27 2.60 13.14
C VAL A 19 9.68 2.78 12.58
N ASP A 20 10.10 1.84 11.77
CA ASP A 20 11.32 1.94 10.98
C ASP A 20 10.97 2.38 9.56
N LEU A 21 11.76 3.29 9.00
CA LEU A 21 11.56 3.85 7.68
C LEU A 21 12.78 3.56 6.81
N MET A 22 12.55 2.99 5.64
CA MET A 22 13.53 2.98 4.56
C MET A 22 13.14 4.06 3.55
N PRO A 23 13.80 5.24 3.60
CA PRO A 23 13.45 6.33 2.70
C PRO A 23 13.87 6.02 1.27
N ALA A 24 13.10 6.54 0.31
CA ALA A 24 13.48 6.59 -1.09
C ALA A 24 13.75 8.03 -1.48
N ASP A 25 14.73 8.24 -2.33
CA ASP A 25 15.08 9.54 -2.88
C ASP A 25 15.01 9.53 -4.42
N ILE A 26 15.41 10.64 -5.05
CA ILE A 26 15.41 10.76 -6.50
C ILE A 26 16.33 9.74 -7.19
N GLN A 27 17.35 9.21 -6.49
CA GLN A 27 18.24 8.20 -7.05
C GLN A 27 17.51 6.89 -7.31
N LEU A 28 16.43 6.59 -6.56
CA LEU A 28 15.59 5.43 -6.80
C LEU A 28 14.95 5.47 -8.20
N SER A 29 14.63 6.66 -8.70
CA SER A 29 14.12 6.82 -10.08
C SER A 29 15.15 6.40 -11.12
N GLY A 30 16.44 6.61 -10.86
CA GLY A 30 17.55 6.14 -11.70
C GLY A 30 17.68 4.60 -11.72
N MET A 31 17.20 3.93 -10.68
CA MET A 31 17.18 2.46 -10.66
C MET A 31 16.26 1.87 -11.74
N GLU A 32 15.19 2.52 -12.15
CA GLU A 32 14.34 2.02 -13.24
C GLU A 32 15.14 1.78 -14.51
N VAL A 33 16.04 2.70 -14.86
CA VAL A 33 16.94 2.57 -16.01
C VAL A 33 17.94 1.45 -15.80
N SER A 34 18.54 1.35 -14.61
CA SER A 34 19.52 0.32 -14.27
C SER A 34 18.91 -1.09 -14.25
N LEU A 35 17.66 -1.21 -13.85
CA LEU A 35 16.93 -2.47 -13.79
C LEU A 35 16.63 -3.05 -15.18
N VAL A 36 16.65 -2.24 -16.25
CA VAL A 36 16.33 -2.72 -17.61
C VAL A 36 17.21 -3.91 -18.01
N ASN A 37 18.48 -3.89 -17.64
CA ASN A 37 19.47 -4.92 -18.01
C ASN A 37 19.77 -5.92 -16.87
N ALA A 38 19.09 -5.80 -15.72
CA ALA A 38 19.34 -6.69 -14.58
C ALA A 38 18.62 -8.04 -14.75
N MET A 39 19.29 -9.13 -14.40
CA MET A 39 18.65 -10.44 -14.32
C MET A 39 17.66 -10.47 -13.14
N SER A 40 16.50 -11.09 -13.37
CA SER A 40 15.42 -11.20 -12.34
C SER A 40 15.00 -9.85 -11.78
N ARG A 41 15.06 -8.82 -12.61
CA ARG A 41 14.82 -7.41 -12.27
C ARG A 41 13.47 -7.16 -11.57
N GLU A 42 12.50 -8.01 -11.77
CA GLU A 42 11.16 -7.91 -11.18
C GLU A 42 11.14 -8.34 -9.71
N THR A 43 12.17 -9.01 -9.21
CA THR A 43 12.17 -9.63 -7.86
C THR A 43 13.27 -9.12 -6.93
N ILE A 44 13.99 -8.07 -7.32
CA ILE A 44 15.10 -7.52 -6.53
C ILE A 44 14.63 -7.05 -5.15
N LEU A 45 13.51 -6.32 -5.10
CA LEU A 45 12.95 -5.88 -3.82
C LEU A 45 12.52 -7.08 -2.95
N ARG A 46 11.92 -8.12 -3.55
CA ARG A 46 11.58 -9.35 -2.83
C ARG A 46 12.81 -9.99 -2.18
N GLN A 47 13.89 -10.14 -2.94
CA GLN A 47 15.13 -10.72 -2.44
C GLN A 47 15.71 -9.92 -1.26
N TYR A 48 15.61 -8.59 -1.31
CA TYR A 48 15.99 -7.75 -0.20
C TYR A 48 15.08 -7.94 1.01
N LEU A 49 13.76 -7.87 0.84
CA LEU A 49 12.80 -8.00 1.94
C LEU A 49 12.80 -9.40 2.57
N ASP A 50 13.15 -10.44 1.81
CA ASP A 50 13.32 -11.80 2.34
C ASP A 50 14.42 -11.86 3.41
N THR A 51 15.40 -10.96 3.37
CA THR A 51 16.44 -10.87 4.39
C THR A 51 15.98 -10.21 5.70
N LEU A 52 14.85 -9.51 5.66
CA LEU A 52 14.23 -8.82 6.80
C LEU A 52 13.07 -9.62 7.41
N LYS A 53 12.72 -10.78 6.84
CA LYS A 53 11.67 -11.64 7.36
C LYS A 53 11.94 -12.04 8.80
N GLY A 54 10.93 -11.93 9.64
CA GLY A 54 11.03 -12.23 11.08
C GLY A 54 11.50 -11.05 11.94
N GLN A 55 11.96 -9.96 11.34
CA GLN A 55 12.34 -8.75 12.10
C GLN A 55 11.15 -7.79 12.26
N TYR A 56 10.20 -7.81 11.29
CA TYR A 56 9.03 -6.96 11.27
C TYR A 56 7.76 -7.78 11.20
N SER A 57 6.74 -7.37 11.94
CA SER A 57 5.39 -7.95 11.85
C SER A 57 4.71 -7.56 10.54
N HIS A 58 4.91 -6.32 10.11
CA HIS A 58 4.37 -5.76 8.87
C HIS A 58 5.41 -4.91 8.15
N ILE A 59 5.41 -4.97 6.82
CA ILE A 59 6.20 -4.11 5.95
C ILE A 59 5.22 -3.44 4.99
N LEU A 60 5.16 -2.11 5.03
CA LEU A 60 4.34 -1.30 4.13
C LEU A 60 5.23 -0.76 3.02
N ILE A 61 4.83 -0.97 1.77
CA ILE A 61 5.53 -0.46 0.59
C ILE A 61 4.67 0.63 -0.02
N ASP A 62 5.10 1.88 0.12
CA ASP A 62 4.47 3.01 -0.56
C ASP A 62 4.98 3.10 -1.99
N CYS A 63 4.05 3.12 -2.95
CA CYS A 63 4.35 3.08 -4.37
C CYS A 63 4.00 4.41 -5.03
N GLN A 64 4.88 4.89 -5.91
CA GLN A 64 4.55 6.01 -6.78
C GLN A 64 3.38 5.66 -7.72
N PRO A 65 2.60 6.66 -8.19
CA PRO A 65 1.47 6.45 -9.09
C PRO A 65 1.94 6.17 -10.53
N SER A 66 2.74 5.13 -10.71
CA SER A 66 3.22 4.67 -12.01
C SER A 66 3.11 3.15 -12.12
N LEU A 67 3.08 2.63 -13.33
CA LEU A 67 3.09 1.19 -13.60
C LEU A 67 4.47 0.69 -14.08
N GLY A 68 5.53 1.41 -13.67
CA GLY A 68 6.92 1.09 -14.00
C GLY A 68 7.50 -0.11 -13.25
N MET A 69 8.78 -0.34 -13.44
CA MET A 69 9.49 -1.50 -12.87
C MET A 69 9.52 -1.48 -11.34
N LEU A 70 9.54 -0.31 -10.72
CA LEU A 70 9.49 -0.19 -9.25
C LEU A 70 8.16 -0.70 -8.70
N THR A 71 7.04 -0.36 -9.33
CA THR A 71 5.72 -0.87 -8.95
C THR A 71 5.62 -2.39 -9.17
N VAL A 72 6.18 -2.90 -10.27
CA VAL A 72 6.26 -4.36 -10.50
C VAL A 72 7.06 -5.05 -9.39
N ASN A 73 8.19 -4.48 -8.96
CA ASN A 73 8.99 -4.99 -7.84
C ASN A 73 8.20 -5.00 -6.52
N ALA A 74 7.48 -3.92 -6.24
CA ALA A 74 6.63 -3.84 -5.05
C ALA A 74 5.55 -4.94 -5.06
N LEU A 75 4.82 -5.08 -6.16
CA LEU A 75 3.81 -6.13 -6.34
C LEU A 75 4.40 -7.54 -6.30
N ALA A 76 5.61 -7.70 -6.84
CA ALA A 76 6.34 -8.97 -6.78
C ALA A 76 6.71 -9.34 -5.35
N ALA A 77 7.08 -8.39 -4.52
CA ALA A 77 7.49 -8.60 -3.13
C ALA A 77 6.31 -8.70 -2.15
N ALA A 78 5.20 -8.02 -2.44
CA ALA A 78 4.06 -7.90 -1.54
C ALA A 78 3.27 -9.20 -1.40
N ASN A 79 2.64 -9.38 -0.26
CA ASN A 79 1.62 -10.41 -0.05
C ASN A 79 0.23 -9.87 -0.40
N ARG A 80 0.01 -8.58 -0.17
CA ARG A 80 -1.30 -7.92 -0.25
C ARG A 80 -1.18 -6.53 -0.85
N VAL A 81 -2.26 -6.08 -1.49
CA VAL A 81 -2.38 -4.75 -2.07
C VAL A 81 -3.65 -4.08 -1.56
N ILE A 82 -3.50 -2.88 -1.03
CA ILE A 82 -4.60 -1.95 -0.82
C ILE A 82 -4.47 -0.88 -1.90
N ILE A 83 -5.56 -0.58 -2.59
CA ILE A 83 -5.57 0.37 -3.71
C ILE A 83 -6.27 1.64 -3.25
N PRO A 84 -5.52 2.71 -2.91
CA PRO A 84 -6.13 4.00 -2.61
C PRO A 84 -6.66 4.65 -3.89
N VAL A 85 -7.90 5.12 -3.84
CA VAL A 85 -8.58 5.80 -4.95
C VAL A 85 -9.23 7.06 -4.42
N GLN A 86 -8.95 8.19 -5.07
CA GLN A 86 -9.66 9.43 -4.77
C GLN A 86 -11.08 9.36 -5.35
N ALA A 87 -12.07 9.90 -4.61
CA ALA A 87 -13.45 9.95 -5.05
C ALA A 87 -13.67 11.08 -6.09
N GLU A 88 -12.95 11.00 -7.22
CA GLU A 88 -12.98 11.93 -8.35
C GLU A 88 -13.27 11.19 -9.66
N TYR A 89 -13.69 11.92 -10.70
CA TYR A 89 -14.16 11.33 -11.97
C TYR A 89 -13.09 10.56 -12.77
N LEU A 90 -11.81 10.92 -12.65
CA LEU A 90 -10.71 10.39 -13.49
C LEU A 90 -10.09 9.05 -13.07
N PRO A 91 -10.28 8.49 -11.86
CA PRO A 91 -9.54 7.31 -11.43
C PRO A 91 -9.94 5.98 -12.12
N ALA A 92 -11.13 5.91 -12.76
CA ALA A 92 -11.66 4.63 -13.26
C ALA A 92 -10.72 3.96 -14.30
N LYS A 93 -10.19 4.73 -15.25
CA LYS A 93 -9.28 4.19 -16.27
C LYS A 93 -7.92 3.79 -15.70
N GLY A 94 -7.37 4.58 -14.79
CA GLY A 94 -6.12 4.28 -14.10
C GLY A 94 -6.25 3.05 -13.20
N LEU A 95 -7.39 2.90 -12.52
CA LEU A 95 -7.69 1.74 -11.69
C LEU A 95 -7.75 0.45 -12.53
N GLU A 96 -8.39 0.48 -13.69
CA GLU A 96 -8.46 -0.67 -14.59
C GLU A 96 -7.06 -1.10 -15.05
N GLN A 97 -6.20 -0.17 -15.47
CA GLN A 97 -4.83 -0.46 -15.87
C GLN A 97 -3.99 -1.04 -14.72
N LEU A 98 -4.17 -0.50 -13.50
CA LEU A 98 -3.53 -1.05 -12.32
C LEU A 98 -3.99 -2.48 -12.03
N LEU A 99 -5.29 -2.75 -12.08
CA LEU A 99 -5.83 -4.10 -11.88
C LEU A 99 -5.33 -5.09 -12.93
N GLN A 100 -5.20 -4.68 -14.18
CA GLN A 100 -4.59 -5.51 -15.23
C GLN A 100 -3.12 -5.82 -14.91
N THR A 101 -2.36 -4.82 -14.43
CA THR A 101 -0.96 -5.00 -14.03
C THR A 101 -0.84 -5.93 -12.83
N VAL A 102 -1.65 -5.74 -11.78
CA VAL A 102 -1.69 -6.63 -10.61
C VAL A 102 -2.00 -8.07 -11.02
N ASN A 103 -2.98 -8.27 -11.90
CA ASN A 103 -3.34 -9.59 -12.40
C ASN A 103 -2.21 -10.23 -13.23
N LYS A 104 -1.48 -9.44 -14.02
CA LYS A 104 -0.32 -9.94 -14.78
C LYS A 104 0.81 -10.36 -13.83
N VAL A 105 1.15 -9.54 -12.84
CA VAL A 105 2.16 -9.88 -11.83
C VAL A 105 1.72 -11.12 -11.03
N LYS A 106 0.45 -11.20 -10.63
CA LYS A 106 -0.09 -12.37 -9.92
C LYS A 106 0.06 -13.65 -10.72
N ARG A 107 -0.21 -13.62 -12.02
CA ARG A 107 -0.11 -14.83 -12.87
C ARG A 107 1.32 -15.24 -13.17
N GLN A 108 2.23 -14.29 -13.36
CA GLN A 108 3.54 -14.57 -13.92
C GLN A 108 4.67 -14.55 -12.88
N ILE A 109 4.54 -13.78 -11.79
CA ILE A 109 5.66 -13.49 -10.88
C ILE A 109 5.32 -13.85 -9.44
N ASN A 110 4.12 -13.48 -8.96
CA ASN A 110 3.70 -13.65 -7.58
C ASN A 110 2.29 -14.23 -7.44
N PRO A 111 2.11 -15.55 -7.60
CA PRO A 111 0.78 -16.18 -7.52
C PRO A 111 0.07 -16.00 -6.17
N LYS A 112 0.83 -15.69 -5.11
CA LYS A 112 0.28 -15.48 -3.76
C LYS A 112 -0.25 -14.07 -3.51
N LEU A 113 -0.01 -13.12 -4.44
CA LEU A 113 -0.48 -11.75 -4.33
C LEU A 113 -2.01 -11.69 -4.26
N GLN A 114 -2.53 -10.94 -3.30
CA GLN A 114 -3.96 -10.75 -3.12
C GLN A 114 -4.30 -9.27 -3.03
N ILE A 115 -5.44 -8.86 -3.61
CA ILE A 115 -5.99 -7.52 -3.42
C ILE A 115 -6.87 -7.56 -2.17
N ASP A 116 -6.54 -6.74 -1.18
CA ASP A 116 -7.33 -6.61 0.06
C ASP A 116 -8.57 -5.75 -0.16
N GLY A 117 -8.45 -4.76 -1.00
CA GLY A 117 -9.57 -3.91 -1.38
C GLY A 117 -9.16 -2.57 -1.96
N ILE A 118 -10.19 -1.83 -2.37
CA ILE A 118 -10.12 -0.43 -2.78
C ILE A 118 -10.44 0.43 -1.56
N LEU A 119 -9.60 1.41 -1.27
CA LEU A 119 -9.79 2.39 -0.20
C LEU A 119 -10.12 3.75 -0.80
N LEU A 120 -11.28 4.29 -0.48
CA LEU A 120 -11.62 5.65 -0.87
C LEU A 120 -10.87 6.66 0.00
N THR A 121 -10.13 7.56 -0.64
CA THR A 121 -9.31 8.57 0.04
C THR A 121 -9.69 9.97 -0.42
N MET A 122 -9.31 10.97 0.38
CA MET A 122 -9.60 12.39 0.12
C MET A 122 -11.09 12.67 -0.14
N VAL A 123 -11.97 11.93 0.54
CA VAL A 123 -13.43 12.03 0.33
C VAL A 123 -13.95 13.32 0.95
N ASP A 124 -14.57 14.17 0.17
CA ASP A 124 -15.33 15.32 0.66
C ASP A 124 -16.82 14.96 0.77
N ASN A 125 -17.21 14.45 1.94
CA ASN A 125 -18.58 14.02 2.22
C ASN A 125 -19.64 15.15 2.16
N ARG A 126 -19.22 16.40 2.01
CA ARG A 126 -20.13 17.54 1.85
C ARG A 126 -20.69 17.63 0.43
N THR A 127 -20.01 17.02 -0.55
CA THR A 127 -20.42 17.06 -1.95
C THR A 127 -21.22 15.82 -2.33
N ASN A 128 -22.31 16.00 -3.08
CA ASN A 128 -23.06 14.89 -3.65
C ASN A 128 -22.22 14.12 -4.68
N PHE A 129 -21.40 14.83 -5.42
CA PHE A 129 -20.50 14.25 -6.43
C PHE A 129 -19.57 13.18 -5.83
N ALA A 130 -18.90 13.45 -4.70
CA ALA A 130 -18.04 12.45 -4.07
C ALA A 130 -18.82 11.19 -3.63
N LYS A 131 -20.05 11.37 -3.14
CA LYS A 131 -20.95 10.26 -2.77
C LYS A 131 -21.35 9.42 -3.98
N GLU A 132 -21.69 10.07 -5.09
CA GLU A 132 -22.05 9.39 -6.35
C GLU A 132 -20.89 8.58 -6.91
N ILE A 133 -19.67 9.16 -6.94
CA ILE A 133 -18.46 8.44 -7.37
C ILE A 133 -18.14 7.26 -6.42
N ALA A 134 -18.28 7.45 -5.11
CA ALA A 134 -18.09 6.36 -4.16
C ALA A 134 -19.12 5.23 -4.37
N ALA A 135 -20.38 5.56 -4.64
CA ALA A 135 -21.42 4.58 -4.97
C ALA A 135 -21.11 3.86 -6.28
N LEU A 136 -20.73 4.58 -7.33
CA LEU A 136 -20.36 4.02 -8.63
C LEU A 136 -19.19 3.05 -8.52
N LEU A 137 -18.15 3.39 -7.75
CA LEU A 137 -16.99 2.50 -7.52
C LEU A 137 -17.42 1.23 -6.79
N ARG A 138 -18.30 1.32 -5.80
CA ARG A 138 -18.85 0.16 -5.10
C ARG A 138 -19.70 -0.73 -6.00
N GLU A 139 -20.52 -0.14 -6.85
CA GLU A 139 -21.34 -0.86 -7.83
C GLU A 139 -20.47 -1.55 -8.89
N THR A 140 -19.52 -0.84 -9.46
CA THR A 140 -18.68 -1.35 -10.56
C THR A 140 -17.71 -2.44 -10.11
N TYR A 141 -17.09 -2.26 -8.97
CA TYR A 141 -16.00 -3.15 -8.51
C TYR A 141 -16.38 -4.03 -7.33
N GLY A 142 -17.37 -3.66 -6.53
CA GLY A 142 -17.70 -4.31 -5.26
C GLY A 142 -18.09 -5.80 -5.37
N SER A 143 -18.55 -6.25 -6.53
CA SER A 143 -18.84 -7.66 -6.80
C SER A 143 -17.56 -8.52 -7.00
N LYS A 144 -16.44 -7.90 -7.38
CA LYS A 144 -15.16 -8.57 -7.72
C LYS A 144 -14.04 -8.28 -6.72
N ILE A 145 -14.04 -7.06 -6.19
CA ILE A 145 -12.98 -6.55 -5.29
C ILE A 145 -13.69 -5.86 -4.13
N LYS A 146 -13.30 -6.20 -2.90
CA LYS A 146 -13.81 -5.50 -1.72
C LYS A 146 -13.53 -3.99 -1.86
N VAL A 147 -14.53 -3.15 -1.62
CA VAL A 147 -14.34 -1.74 -1.32
C VAL A 147 -14.45 -1.58 0.19
N PHE A 148 -13.45 -0.99 0.83
CA PHE A 148 -13.46 -0.79 2.28
C PHE A 148 -14.66 0.06 2.69
N GLY A 149 -15.25 -0.27 3.84
CA GLY A 149 -16.34 0.53 4.42
C GLY A 149 -15.81 1.86 4.97
N THR A 150 -14.57 1.84 5.44
CA THR A 150 -13.88 3.04 5.89
C THR A 150 -13.44 3.90 4.72
N GLU A 151 -13.63 5.20 4.85
CA GLU A 151 -13.17 6.23 3.92
C GLU A 151 -12.19 7.17 4.65
N ILE A 152 -11.16 7.63 3.95
CA ILE A 152 -10.24 8.65 4.49
C ILE A 152 -10.71 10.02 3.99
N PRO A 153 -11.16 10.90 4.89
CA PRO A 153 -11.69 12.20 4.49
C PRO A 153 -10.58 13.16 4.04
N HIS A 154 -10.94 14.11 3.18
CA HIS A 154 -10.08 15.23 2.87
C HIS A 154 -9.86 16.10 4.12
N SER A 155 -8.61 16.50 4.38
CA SER A 155 -8.27 17.39 5.50
C SER A 155 -7.10 18.30 5.13
N VAL A 156 -7.21 19.56 5.47
CA VAL A 156 -6.11 20.53 5.35
C VAL A 156 -5.00 20.18 6.33
N ARG A 157 -5.35 19.83 7.57
CA ARG A 157 -4.38 19.41 8.60
C ARG A 157 -3.54 18.21 8.20
N ALA A 158 -4.14 17.25 7.45
CA ALA A 158 -3.38 16.12 6.95
C ALA A 158 -2.30 16.50 5.93
N LYS A 159 -2.39 17.67 5.29
CA LYS A 159 -1.34 18.19 4.40
C LYS A 159 -0.16 18.80 5.16
N GLU A 160 -0.40 19.26 6.38
CA GLU A 160 0.62 19.90 7.23
C GLU A 160 1.59 18.90 7.83
N ILE A 161 1.16 17.64 8.04
CA ILE A 161 1.98 16.59 8.65
C ILE A 161 3.29 16.31 7.91
N SER A 162 3.28 16.44 6.58
CA SER A 162 4.48 16.20 5.76
C SER A 162 5.58 17.24 6.03
N ALA A 163 5.19 18.48 6.41
CA ALA A 163 6.14 19.54 6.76
C ALA A 163 6.71 19.35 8.18
N GLU A 164 5.95 18.72 9.08
CA GLU A 164 6.35 18.53 10.47
C GLU A 164 7.09 17.22 10.74
N GLY A 165 7.09 16.29 9.79
CA GLY A 165 7.67 14.95 9.97
C GLY A 165 7.03 14.13 11.08
N LYS A 166 5.74 14.35 11.37
CA LYS A 166 4.95 13.64 12.37
C LYS A 166 3.89 12.78 11.72
N SER A 167 3.39 11.76 12.41
CA SER A 167 2.20 11.05 11.95
C SER A 167 0.94 11.89 12.19
N ILE A 168 -0.16 11.55 11.49
CA ILE A 168 -1.47 12.15 11.76
C ILE A 168 -1.93 11.87 13.20
N PHE A 169 -1.49 10.78 13.80
CA PHE A 169 -1.82 10.41 15.17
C PHE A 169 -1.13 11.29 16.21
N ALA A 170 0.07 11.80 15.89
CA ALA A 170 0.79 12.74 16.75
C ALA A 170 0.33 14.19 16.50
N HIS A 171 0.00 14.55 15.25
CA HIS A 171 -0.37 15.91 14.87
C HIS A 171 -1.84 16.23 15.18
N ASP A 172 -2.77 15.35 14.85
CA ASP A 172 -4.23 15.54 15.05
C ASP A 172 -4.91 14.23 15.51
N PRO A 173 -4.62 13.77 16.76
CA PRO A 173 -5.02 12.45 17.26
C PRO A 173 -6.53 12.23 17.34
N ASN A 174 -7.31 13.30 17.44
CA ASN A 174 -8.77 13.29 17.51
C ASN A 174 -9.43 13.72 16.19
N GLY A 175 -8.64 13.97 15.16
CA GLY A 175 -9.12 14.37 13.86
C GLY A 175 -9.78 13.22 13.09
N LYS A 176 -10.68 13.57 12.19
CA LYS A 176 -11.41 12.60 11.34
C LYS A 176 -10.49 11.72 10.50
N VAL A 177 -9.32 12.24 10.08
CA VAL A 177 -8.33 11.46 9.31
C VAL A 177 -7.69 10.41 10.21
N ALA A 178 -7.27 10.78 11.42
CA ALA A 178 -6.73 9.81 12.39
C ALA A 178 -7.75 8.71 12.73
N GLU A 179 -9.02 9.09 12.92
CA GLU A 179 -10.10 8.15 13.13
C GLU A 179 -10.30 7.22 11.92
N GLY A 180 -10.28 7.78 10.70
CA GLY A 180 -10.34 7.01 9.46
C GLY A 180 -9.25 5.95 9.38
N TYR A 181 -8.00 6.30 9.62
CA TYR A 181 -6.89 5.34 9.63
C TYR A 181 -7.00 4.30 10.75
N LYS A 182 -7.48 4.68 11.96
CA LYS A 182 -7.76 3.72 13.04
C LYS A 182 -8.83 2.70 12.61
N ASN A 183 -9.87 3.14 11.94
CA ASN A 183 -10.95 2.26 11.46
C ASN A 183 -10.48 1.37 10.30
N LEU A 184 -9.70 1.91 9.35
CA LEU A 184 -9.05 1.11 8.31
C LEU A 184 -8.19 0.00 8.92
N THR A 185 -7.37 0.33 9.91
CA THR A 185 -6.51 -0.66 10.59
C THR A 185 -7.35 -1.80 11.19
N LYS A 186 -8.48 -1.47 11.85
CA LYS A 186 -9.40 -2.49 12.38
C LYS A 186 -9.97 -3.40 11.28
N GLU A 187 -10.35 -2.81 10.13
CA GLU A 187 -10.86 -3.59 8.98
C GLU A 187 -9.77 -4.51 8.39
N VAL A 188 -8.54 -4.03 8.25
CA VAL A 188 -7.41 -4.82 7.72
C VAL A 188 -7.09 -5.98 8.66
N ILE A 189 -6.95 -5.73 9.98
CA ILE A 189 -6.69 -6.78 10.98
C ILE A 189 -7.82 -7.83 10.99
N LYS A 190 -9.08 -7.40 10.85
CA LYS A 190 -10.21 -8.33 10.77
C LYS A 190 -10.11 -9.23 9.54
N LEU A 191 -9.72 -8.69 8.40
CA LEU A 191 -9.49 -9.46 7.16
C LEU A 191 -8.36 -10.47 7.32
N GLU A 192 -7.26 -10.09 7.95
CA GLU A 192 -6.13 -10.99 8.23
C GLU A 192 -6.58 -12.17 9.10
N LYS A 193 -7.24 -11.91 10.23
CA LYS A 193 -7.76 -12.95 11.12
C LYS A 193 -8.75 -13.90 10.44
N GLN A 194 -9.62 -13.40 9.57
CA GLN A 194 -10.56 -14.23 8.81
C GLN A 194 -9.83 -15.20 7.87
N ARG A 195 -8.78 -14.72 7.20
CA ARG A 195 -7.99 -15.54 6.27
C ARG A 195 -7.11 -16.56 6.97
N GLU A 196 -6.58 -16.25 8.13
CA GLU A 196 -5.84 -17.22 8.96
C GLU A 196 -6.76 -18.36 9.38
N LYS A 197 -7.97 -18.05 9.83
CA LYS A 197 -8.98 -19.08 10.17
C LYS A 197 -9.34 -19.95 8.98
N SER A 198 -9.48 -19.36 7.79
CA SER A 198 -9.80 -20.12 6.57
C SER A 198 -8.65 -21.05 6.14
N ARG A 199 -7.40 -20.66 6.40
CA ARG A 199 -6.22 -21.50 6.13
C ARG A 199 -6.09 -22.67 7.10
N THR A 200 -6.34 -22.45 8.38
CA THR A 200 -6.29 -23.50 9.41
C THR A 200 -7.49 -24.45 9.33
N GLY A 201 -8.65 -24.00 8.88
CA GLY A 201 -9.83 -24.86 8.68
C GLY A 201 -9.75 -25.76 7.41
N SER A 202 -8.86 -25.46 6.46
CA SER A 202 -8.65 -26.23 5.23
C SER A 202 -7.61 -27.36 5.36
N ILE A 203 -7.02 -27.54 6.54
CA ILE A 203 -5.99 -28.55 6.85
C ILE A 203 -6.57 -29.73 7.69
N ARG A 204 -7.88 -29.80 7.82
CA ARG A 204 -8.55 -30.95 8.48
C ARG A 204 -9.28 -31.81 7.48
#